data_88a88bf96be225ace6cdb9bf44ce8b87
#
_entry.id   88a88bf96be225ace6cdb9bf44ce8b87
#
_cell.length_a   1.000
_cell.length_b   1.000
_cell.length_c   1.000
_cell.angle_alpha   90.00
_cell.angle_beta   90.00
_cell.angle_gamma   90.00
#
_symmetry.space_group_name_H-M   'P 1'
#
loop_
_entity.id
_entity.type
_entity.pdbx_description
1 polymer ?
#
loop_
_entity_poly.entity_id
_entity_poly.type
_entity_poly.pdbx_seq_one_letter_code
_entity_poly.pdbx_strand_id
1 'polypeptide(L)'
;KYGIVKNFDHALESLKISDSIVGDPVQIQALARYMKFHNINIKLKGILTSSDFILKKTVLEIEDAFQCKVYNHYGLTETAYGGAVECDCHSGMHPRENDIYLEIIDPFTGKIVKDGDFGEIVITTFNREAMPLIRYKTGDRGRLLKKRCACSMNLKCLDYISGRIKREKDRFNI
;
A
#
# COMPACT_ATOMS: atom_id res chain seq x y z
N LYS A 1 9.77 7.32 16.39
CA LYS A 1 8.66 8.13 16.92
C LYS A 1 7.71 8.40 15.78
N TYR A 2 6.52 7.90 15.92
CA TYR A 2 5.48 7.95 14.90
C TYR A 2 4.52 9.06 15.27
N GLY A 3 4.48 10.11 14.49
CA GLY A 3 3.57 11.22 14.71
C GLY A 3 3.37 12.00 13.43
N ILE A 4 2.22 12.61 13.30
CA ILE A 4 1.98 13.66 12.33
C ILE A 4 3.17 14.60 12.40
N VAL A 5 3.84 14.85 11.26
CA VAL A 5 4.97 15.78 11.21
C VAL A 5 4.47 17.15 11.59
N LYS A 6 4.51 17.47 12.89
CA LYS A 6 4.13 18.78 13.41
C LYS A 6 5.26 19.80 13.24
N ASN A 7 6.47 19.32 12.94
CA ASN A 7 7.64 20.15 12.78
C ASN A 7 8.49 19.61 11.63
N PHE A 8 8.42 20.26 10.48
CA PHE A 8 9.20 19.91 9.30
C PHE A 8 10.70 20.05 9.53
N ASP A 9 11.15 20.98 10.35
CA ASP A 9 12.58 21.18 10.62
C ASP A 9 13.18 19.96 11.32
N HIS A 10 12.49 19.41 12.31
CA HIS A 10 12.92 18.17 12.96
C HIS A 10 12.92 16.97 12.00
N ALA A 11 11.94 16.88 11.11
CA ALA A 11 11.91 15.85 10.08
C ALA A 11 13.10 15.98 9.12
N LEU A 12 13.40 17.20 8.68
CA LEU A 12 14.54 17.47 7.80
C LEU A 12 15.88 17.12 8.43
N GLU A 13 16.09 17.43 9.70
CA GLU A 13 17.32 17.04 10.41
C GLU A 13 17.47 15.50 10.45
N SER A 14 16.37 14.80 10.70
CA SER A 14 16.38 13.33 10.66
C SER A 14 16.67 12.79 9.26
N LEU A 15 16.17 13.44 8.22
CA LEU A 15 16.38 13.03 6.82
C LEU A 15 17.82 13.22 6.36
N LYS A 16 18.56 14.19 6.88
CA LYS A 16 19.97 14.42 6.54
C LYS A 16 20.87 13.23 6.86
N ILE A 17 20.46 12.40 7.83
CA ILE A 17 21.20 11.21 8.27
C ILE A 17 20.51 9.90 7.90
N SER A 18 19.46 9.96 7.07
CA SER A 18 18.64 8.80 6.71
C SER A 18 18.82 8.48 5.23
N ASP A 19 18.81 7.19 4.91
CA ASP A 19 18.85 6.70 3.53
C ASP A 19 17.48 6.57 2.89
N SER A 20 16.43 6.40 3.69
CA SER A 20 15.08 6.15 3.23
C SER A 20 14.02 6.67 4.22
N ILE A 21 12.79 6.77 3.74
CA ILE A 21 11.63 7.16 4.55
C ILE A 21 10.51 6.13 4.39
N VAL A 22 9.81 5.86 5.47
CA VAL A 22 8.57 5.08 5.46
C VAL A 22 7.47 5.91 6.11
N GLY A 23 6.32 6.06 5.45
CA GLY A 23 5.25 6.85 6.04
C GLY A 23 4.01 7.02 5.19
N ASP A 24 3.12 7.83 5.72
CA ASP A 24 1.89 8.22 5.05
C ASP A 24 2.17 9.10 3.83
N PRO A 25 1.56 8.81 2.66
CA PRO A 25 1.84 9.53 1.42
C PRO A 25 1.48 11.03 1.49
N VAL A 26 0.45 11.40 2.26
CA VAL A 26 0.03 12.82 2.40
C VAL A 26 1.07 13.60 3.19
N GLN A 27 1.61 13.00 4.26
CA GLN A 27 2.65 13.63 5.07
C GLN A 27 3.98 13.76 4.30
N ILE A 28 4.35 12.73 3.55
CA ILE A 28 5.55 12.75 2.71
C ILE A 28 5.41 13.78 1.59
N GLN A 29 4.23 13.89 0.97
CA GLN A 29 3.95 14.93 -0.03
C GLN A 29 4.04 16.34 0.57
N ALA A 30 3.48 16.54 1.77
CA ALA A 30 3.58 17.84 2.45
C ALA A 30 5.05 18.22 2.72
N LEU A 31 5.87 17.27 3.15
CA LEU A 31 7.30 17.48 3.34
C LEU A 31 8.03 17.75 2.02
N ALA A 32 7.69 17.03 0.95
CA ALA A 32 8.23 17.29 -0.39
C ALA A 32 7.94 18.72 -0.88
N ARG A 33 6.72 19.19 -0.67
CA ARG A 33 6.32 20.57 -1.01
C ARG A 33 7.04 21.62 -0.17
N TYR A 34 7.18 21.35 1.14
CA TYR A 34 7.94 22.20 2.03
C TYR A 34 9.41 22.34 1.58
N MET A 35 10.04 21.22 1.24
CA MET A 35 11.41 21.20 0.72
C MET A 35 11.55 22.02 -0.56
N LYS A 36 10.63 21.85 -1.52
CA LYS A 36 10.62 22.65 -2.75
C LYS A 36 10.46 24.15 -2.49
N PHE A 37 9.53 24.51 -1.62
CA PHE A 37 9.27 25.92 -1.28
C PHE A 37 10.49 26.60 -0.65
N HIS A 38 11.25 25.89 0.19
CA HIS A 38 12.44 26.40 0.87
C HIS A 38 13.75 26.12 0.13
N ASN A 39 13.71 25.59 -1.10
CA ASN A 39 14.89 25.20 -1.89
C ASN A 39 15.83 24.24 -1.14
N ILE A 40 15.26 23.32 -0.35
CA ILE A 40 16.00 22.31 0.38
C ILE A 40 16.18 21.09 -0.52
N ASN A 41 17.39 20.60 -0.66
CA ASN A 41 17.72 19.43 -1.46
C ASN A 41 18.21 18.30 -0.54
N ILE A 42 17.41 17.26 -0.40
CA ILE A 42 17.76 16.02 0.31
C ILE A 42 17.46 14.86 -0.62
N LYS A 43 18.47 14.05 -0.90
CA LYS A 43 18.34 12.88 -1.75
C LYS A 43 18.27 11.62 -0.91
N LEU A 44 17.28 10.78 -1.19
CA LEU A 44 17.11 9.48 -0.54
C LEU A 44 17.39 8.32 -1.52
N LYS A 45 17.57 7.11 -1.00
CA LYS A 45 17.69 5.88 -1.80
C LYS A 45 16.32 5.34 -2.23
N GLY A 46 15.28 5.56 -1.43
CA GLY A 46 13.91 5.14 -1.71
C GLY A 46 12.91 5.54 -0.64
N ILE A 47 11.65 5.55 -1.00
CA ILE A 47 10.54 5.89 -0.11
C ILE A 47 9.49 4.77 -0.17
N LEU A 48 9.07 4.26 1.00
CA LEU A 48 7.97 3.33 1.11
C LEU A 48 6.73 4.06 1.63
N THR A 49 5.69 4.15 0.81
CA THR A 49 4.40 4.72 1.24
C THR A 49 3.49 3.64 1.79
N SER A 50 2.83 3.92 2.90
CA SER A 50 1.91 3.00 3.57
C SER A 50 0.75 3.78 4.17
N SER A 51 -0.31 3.08 4.55
CA SER A 51 -1.50 3.57 5.25
C SER A 51 -2.61 4.09 4.37
N ASP A 52 -2.35 4.68 3.22
CA ASP A 52 -3.40 5.24 2.36
C ASP A 52 -3.09 5.04 0.88
N PHE A 53 -4.12 5.22 0.07
CA PHE A 53 -4.02 5.21 -1.39
C PHE A 53 -3.23 6.43 -1.89
N ILE A 54 -2.30 6.20 -2.80
CA ILE A 54 -1.50 7.26 -3.41
C ILE A 54 -1.82 7.45 -4.88
N LEU A 55 -2.09 8.70 -5.26
CA LEU A 55 -2.28 9.06 -6.67
C LEU A 55 -0.94 9.10 -7.42
N LYS A 56 -0.92 8.68 -8.66
CA LYS A 56 0.28 8.72 -9.52
C LYS A 56 0.93 10.12 -9.56
N LYS A 57 0.12 11.18 -9.56
CA LYS A 57 0.64 12.56 -9.52
C LYS A 57 1.41 12.83 -8.22
N THR A 58 0.92 12.33 -7.09
CA THR A 58 1.60 12.47 -5.79
C THR A 58 2.91 11.70 -5.77
N VAL A 59 2.95 10.49 -6.34
CA VAL A 59 4.19 9.71 -6.51
C VAL A 59 5.23 10.52 -7.25
N LEU A 60 4.90 11.05 -8.43
CA LEU A 60 5.82 11.85 -9.23
C LEU A 60 6.31 13.10 -8.53
N GLU A 61 5.44 13.78 -7.77
CA GLU A 61 5.81 14.96 -6.98
C GLU A 61 6.81 14.63 -5.87
N ILE A 62 6.63 13.50 -5.20
CA ILE A 62 7.53 12.99 -4.15
C ILE A 62 8.87 12.54 -4.77
N GLU A 63 8.83 11.75 -5.83
CA GLU A 63 10.04 11.28 -6.54
C GLU A 63 10.91 12.44 -7.02
N ASP A 64 10.29 13.49 -7.56
CA ASP A 64 10.98 14.68 -8.02
C ASP A 64 11.63 15.46 -6.86
N ALA A 65 10.96 15.59 -5.73
CA ALA A 65 11.48 16.31 -4.58
C ALA A 65 12.65 15.58 -3.88
N PHE A 66 12.58 14.26 -3.77
CA PHE A 66 13.58 13.45 -3.06
C PHE A 66 14.58 12.76 -3.98
N GLN A 67 14.43 12.91 -5.30
CA GLN A 67 15.31 12.31 -6.33
C GLN A 67 15.50 10.79 -6.14
N CYS A 68 14.45 10.09 -5.76
CA CYS A 68 14.43 8.64 -5.54
C CYS A 68 13.09 8.02 -5.94
N LYS A 69 13.01 6.69 -5.94
CA LYS A 69 11.78 5.96 -6.24
C LYS A 69 10.86 5.85 -5.03
N VAL A 70 9.56 5.89 -5.30
CA VAL A 70 8.49 5.64 -4.33
C VAL A 70 7.92 4.25 -4.56
N TYR A 71 7.85 3.45 -3.50
CA TYR A 71 7.27 2.12 -3.50
C TYR A 71 5.98 2.11 -2.70
N ASN A 72 4.95 1.49 -3.25
CA ASN A 72 3.68 1.34 -2.56
C ASN A 72 3.67 0.08 -1.70
N HIS A 73 3.00 0.18 -0.57
CA HIS A 73 2.79 -0.92 0.34
C HIS A 73 1.31 -1.00 0.71
N TYR A 74 0.70 -2.15 0.42
CA TYR A 74 -0.64 -2.49 0.90
C TYR A 74 -0.53 -3.26 2.20
N GLY A 75 -1.15 -2.75 3.25
CA GLY A 75 -1.17 -3.41 4.54
C GLY A 75 -2.37 -2.99 5.36
N LEU A 76 -2.76 -3.88 6.25
CA LEU A 76 -3.81 -3.71 7.24
C LEU A 76 -3.23 -4.12 8.60
N THR A 77 -3.84 -3.67 9.69
CA THR A 77 -3.49 -4.15 11.04
C THR A 77 -3.56 -5.68 11.09
N GLU A 78 -4.53 -6.25 10.40
CA GLU A 78 -4.78 -7.68 10.28
C GLU A 78 -3.68 -8.44 9.54
N THR A 79 -2.92 -7.79 8.67
CA THR A 79 -1.78 -8.41 7.97
C THR A 79 -0.45 -8.29 8.72
N ALA A 80 -0.42 -7.62 9.88
CA ALA A 80 0.75 -7.31 10.72
C ALA A 80 1.86 -6.59 9.95
N TYR A 81 2.84 -7.36 9.42
CA TYR A 81 4.02 -6.81 8.72
C TYR A 81 3.75 -6.38 7.27
N GLY A 82 2.49 -6.14 6.93
CA GLY A 82 2.06 -5.76 5.58
C GLY A 82 1.52 -6.91 4.76
N GLY A 83 0.71 -6.59 3.78
CA GLY A 83 0.03 -7.54 2.90
C GLY A 83 0.74 -7.73 1.57
N ALA A 84 1.10 -6.63 0.91
CA ALA A 84 1.78 -6.65 -0.38
C ALA A 84 2.68 -5.42 -0.54
N VAL A 85 3.77 -5.56 -1.32
CA VAL A 85 4.74 -4.50 -1.56
C VAL A 85 5.11 -4.43 -3.03
N GLU A 86 5.32 -3.22 -3.52
CA GLU A 86 5.76 -2.95 -4.88
C GLU A 86 7.23 -3.35 -5.07
N CYS A 87 7.58 -3.80 -6.27
CA CYS A 87 8.97 -4.06 -6.69
C CYS A 87 9.47 -2.99 -7.65
N ASP A 88 10.73 -3.06 -8.06
CA ASP A 88 11.36 -2.09 -8.97
C ASP A 88 10.68 -1.96 -10.35
N CYS A 89 9.80 -2.91 -10.71
CA CYS A 89 9.03 -2.82 -11.95
C CYS A 89 7.84 -1.86 -11.88
N HIS A 90 7.44 -1.41 -10.69
CA HIS A 90 6.34 -0.48 -10.46
C HIS A 90 5.05 -0.81 -11.24
N SER A 91 4.70 -2.10 -11.31
CA SER A 91 3.56 -2.60 -12.08
C SER A 91 2.49 -3.30 -11.24
N GLY A 92 2.51 -3.06 -9.94
CA GLY A 92 1.65 -3.64 -8.91
C GLY A 92 2.46 -4.15 -7.73
N MET A 93 1.80 -4.76 -6.78
CA MET A 93 2.38 -5.17 -5.49
C MET A 93 2.38 -6.68 -5.36
N HIS A 94 3.47 -7.25 -4.84
CA HIS A 94 3.57 -8.68 -4.56
C HIS A 94 3.07 -9.00 -3.16
N PRO A 95 2.02 -9.85 -3.03
CA PRO A 95 1.58 -10.35 -1.73
C PRO A 95 2.69 -11.16 -1.04
N ARG A 96 2.72 -11.11 0.27
CA ARG A 96 3.61 -11.93 1.11
C ARG A 96 3.06 -13.34 1.24
N GLU A 97 3.16 -14.14 0.18
CA GLU A 97 2.53 -15.46 0.07
C GLU A 97 3.01 -16.49 1.11
N ASN A 98 4.12 -16.23 1.80
CA ASN A 98 4.56 -17.03 2.94
C ASN A 98 3.72 -16.83 4.21
N ASP A 99 3.07 -15.66 4.34
CA ASP A 99 2.36 -15.25 5.57
C ASP A 99 0.86 -15.13 5.36
N ILE A 100 0.45 -14.84 4.13
CA ILE A 100 -0.95 -14.62 3.78
C ILE A 100 -1.30 -15.30 2.46
N TYR A 101 -2.50 -15.86 2.40
CA TYR A 101 -3.15 -16.24 1.16
C TYR A 101 -4.17 -15.17 0.77
N LEU A 102 -4.02 -14.61 -0.44
CA LEU A 102 -4.85 -13.53 -0.94
C LEU A 102 -5.77 -14.05 -2.05
N GLU A 103 -7.06 -13.80 -1.89
CA GLU A 103 -8.12 -14.09 -2.85
C GLU A 103 -8.79 -12.80 -3.28
N ILE A 104 -9.31 -12.77 -4.51
CA ILE A 104 -10.25 -11.73 -4.96
C ILE A 104 -11.60 -12.39 -5.17
N ILE A 105 -12.62 -11.90 -4.49
CA ILE A 105 -13.96 -12.49 -4.56
C ILE A 105 -15.00 -11.47 -5.06
N ASP A 106 -16.04 -11.97 -5.67
CA ASP A 106 -17.25 -11.21 -5.89
C ASP A 106 -17.91 -10.91 -4.52
N PRO A 107 -18.17 -9.64 -4.17
CA PRO A 107 -18.64 -9.26 -2.84
C PRO A 107 -20.06 -9.75 -2.53
N PHE A 108 -20.88 -10.05 -3.55
CA PHE A 108 -22.24 -10.51 -3.42
C PHE A 108 -22.35 -12.03 -3.32
N THR A 109 -21.63 -12.74 -4.19
CA THR A 109 -21.70 -14.21 -4.25
C THR A 109 -20.67 -14.91 -3.36
N GLY A 110 -19.60 -14.19 -2.98
CA GLY A 110 -18.47 -14.76 -2.23
C GLY A 110 -17.59 -15.71 -3.03
N LYS A 111 -17.84 -15.86 -4.34
CA LYS A 111 -17.05 -16.72 -5.23
C LYS A 111 -15.78 -16.01 -5.69
N ILE A 112 -14.70 -16.77 -5.86
CA ILE A 112 -13.44 -16.24 -6.42
C ILE A 112 -13.68 -15.79 -7.85
N VAL A 113 -13.19 -14.59 -8.18
CA VAL A 113 -13.22 -14.05 -9.55
C VAL A 113 -11.95 -14.44 -10.31
N LYS A 114 -11.97 -14.29 -11.64
CA LYS A 114 -10.79 -14.57 -12.48
C LYS A 114 -9.74 -13.46 -12.31
N ASP A 115 -8.48 -13.81 -12.47
CA ASP A 115 -7.39 -12.83 -12.51
C ASP A 115 -7.67 -11.76 -13.56
N GLY A 116 -7.54 -10.51 -13.18
CA GLY A 116 -7.87 -9.32 -13.96
C GLY A 116 -9.25 -8.73 -13.66
N ASP A 117 -10.15 -9.46 -13.03
CA ASP A 117 -11.45 -8.94 -12.63
C ASP A 117 -11.38 -8.32 -11.24
N PHE A 118 -12.10 -7.21 -11.05
CA PHE A 118 -12.18 -6.54 -9.76
C PHE A 118 -13.13 -7.26 -8.80
N GLY A 119 -12.73 -7.32 -7.55
CA GLY A 119 -13.56 -7.85 -6.47
C GLY A 119 -13.12 -7.34 -5.10
N GLU A 120 -13.62 -7.97 -4.06
CA GLU A 120 -13.20 -7.73 -2.67
C GLU A 120 -11.93 -8.52 -2.38
N ILE A 121 -10.94 -7.86 -1.80
CA ILE A 121 -9.74 -8.50 -1.31
C ILE A 121 -10.08 -9.27 -0.05
N VAL A 122 -9.74 -10.55 -0.05
CA VAL A 122 -9.92 -11.46 1.08
C VAL A 122 -8.57 -12.05 1.44
N ILE A 123 -8.28 -12.13 2.74
CA ILE A 123 -7.02 -12.67 3.24
C ILE A 123 -7.25 -13.84 4.19
N THR A 124 -6.37 -14.82 4.11
CA THR A 124 -6.18 -15.87 5.11
C THR A 124 -4.76 -15.76 5.64
N THR A 125 -4.59 -15.67 6.94
CA THR A 125 -3.26 -15.55 7.56
C THR A 125 -2.72 -16.93 7.93
N PHE A 126 -1.43 -17.15 7.67
CA PHE A 126 -0.71 -18.32 8.11
C PHE A 126 0.09 -18.01 9.39
N ASN A 127 0.40 -19.05 10.16
CA ASN A 127 1.28 -18.96 11.34
C ASN A 127 0.87 -17.89 12.37
N ARG A 128 -0.43 -17.68 12.54
CA ARG A 128 -0.97 -16.73 13.53
C ARG A 128 -1.77 -17.47 14.60
N GLU A 129 -1.16 -17.64 15.77
CA GLU A 129 -1.76 -18.36 16.89
C GLU A 129 -2.81 -17.51 17.62
N ALA A 130 -2.51 -16.24 17.90
CA ALA A 130 -3.37 -15.40 18.72
C ALA A 130 -4.65 -14.92 18.01
N MET A 131 -4.57 -14.67 16.70
CA MET A 131 -5.71 -14.21 15.90
C MET A 131 -5.61 -14.74 14.47
N PRO A 132 -5.91 -16.03 14.25
CA PRO A 132 -5.94 -16.59 12.91
C PRO A 132 -7.13 -16.01 12.13
N LEU A 133 -6.87 -15.50 10.94
CA LEU A 133 -7.90 -15.01 10.03
C LEU A 133 -8.07 -16.00 8.89
N ILE A 134 -9.28 -16.49 8.70
CA ILE A 134 -9.65 -17.37 7.60
C ILE A 134 -10.68 -16.66 6.74
N ARG A 135 -10.31 -16.37 5.48
CA ARG A 135 -11.13 -15.66 4.52
C ARG A 135 -11.70 -14.34 5.06
N TYR A 136 -10.85 -13.56 5.70
CA TYR A 136 -11.22 -12.25 6.22
C TYR A 136 -11.46 -11.28 5.07
N LYS A 137 -12.67 -10.72 5.01
CA LYS A 137 -13.09 -9.72 4.04
C LYS A 137 -12.59 -8.35 4.44
N THR A 138 -11.59 -7.82 3.71
CA THR A 138 -10.95 -6.55 4.07
C THR A 138 -11.83 -5.32 3.84
N GLY A 139 -12.82 -5.44 2.95
CA GLY A 139 -13.61 -4.32 2.46
C GLY A 139 -12.87 -3.51 1.39
N ASP A 140 -11.65 -3.84 1.04
CA ASP A 140 -10.90 -3.17 0.00
C ASP A 140 -11.18 -3.79 -1.37
N ARG A 141 -11.25 -2.95 -2.39
CA ARG A 141 -11.50 -3.35 -3.77
C ARG A 141 -10.18 -3.40 -4.54
N GLY A 142 -9.89 -4.56 -5.12
CA GLY A 142 -8.67 -4.79 -5.92
C GLY A 142 -8.85 -5.90 -6.93
N ARG A 143 -7.76 -6.26 -7.61
CA ARG A 143 -7.68 -7.41 -8.51
C ARG A 143 -6.27 -7.97 -8.56
N LEU A 144 -6.13 -9.24 -8.86
CA LEU A 144 -4.86 -9.84 -9.27
C LEU A 144 -4.63 -9.56 -10.76
N LEU A 145 -3.40 -9.23 -11.12
CA LEU A 145 -3.04 -8.99 -12.51
C LEU A 145 -2.93 -10.32 -13.28
N LYS A 146 -3.42 -10.36 -14.52
CA LYS A 146 -3.31 -11.52 -15.41
C LYS A 146 -1.87 -11.82 -15.82
N LYS A 147 -1.09 -10.77 -16.01
CA LYS A 147 0.30 -10.88 -16.44
C LYS A 147 1.22 -10.94 -15.22
N ARG A 148 2.21 -11.81 -15.29
CA ARG A 148 3.30 -11.85 -14.30
C ARG A 148 4.11 -10.56 -14.36
N CYS A 149 4.63 -10.14 -13.22
CA CYS A 149 5.54 -9.02 -13.15
C CYS A 149 6.87 -9.33 -13.86
N ALA A 150 7.47 -8.32 -14.48
CA ALA A 150 8.76 -8.45 -15.16
C ALA A 150 9.96 -8.61 -14.19
N CYS A 151 9.74 -8.47 -12.88
CA CYS A 151 10.79 -8.66 -11.86
C CYS A 151 11.29 -10.11 -11.70
N SER A 152 10.74 -11.04 -12.47
CA SER A 152 11.08 -12.48 -12.44
C SER A 152 10.71 -13.23 -11.14
N MET A 153 10.12 -12.58 -10.15
CA MET A 153 9.55 -13.26 -8.99
C MET A 153 8.32 -14.06 -9.41
N ASN A 154 8.25 -15.32 -8.98
CA ASN A 154 7.11 -16.19 -9.29
C ASN A 154 5.95 -15.97 -8.30
N LEU A 155 5.70 -14.74 -7.93
CA LEU A 155 4.60 -14.33 -7.03
C LEU A 155 3.45 -13.76 -7.83
N LYS A 156 2.25 -13.81 -7.26
CA LYS A 156 1.11 -13.07 -7.77
C LYS A 156 1.40 -11.56 -7.73
N CYS A 157 0.66 -10.81 -8.52
CA CYS A 157 0.77 -9.36 -8.53
C CYS A 157 -0.62 -8.76 -8.28
N LEU A 158 -0.78 -8.08 -7.16
CA LEU A 158 -1.96 -7.31 -6.80
C LEU A 158 -1.88 -5.95 -7.48
N ASP A 159 -2.92 -5.55 -8.19
CA ASP A 159 -3.04 -4.19 -8.71
C ASP A 159 -3.21 -3.18 -7.57
N TYR A 160 -3.03 -1.90 -7.87
CA TYR A 160 -3.27 -0.84 -6.89
C TYR A 160 -4.71 -0.88 -6.40
N ILE A 161 -4.86 -0.62 -5.12
CA ILE A 161 -6.18 -0.63 -4.47
C ILE A 161 -7.07 0.43 -5.11
N SER A 162 -8.26 0.05 -5.52
CA SER A 162 -9.19 0.93 -6.25
C SER A 162 -10.27 1.58 -5.37
N GLY A 163 -10.12 1.46 -4.05
CA GLY A 163 -11.03 2.02 -3.05
C GLY A 163 -11.62 0.97 -2.12
N ARG A 164 -12.66 1.34 -1.40
CA ARG A 164 -13.36 0.46 -0.46
C ARG A 164 -14.75 0.10 -0.96
N ILE A 165 -15.19 -1.12 -0.65
CA ILE A 165 -16.54 -1.61 -0.94
C ILE A 165 -17.49 -1.00 0.09
N LYS A 166 -18.42 -0.19 -0.38
CA LYS A 166 -19.51 0.29 0.46
C LYS A 166 -20.52 -0.84 0.60
N ARG A 167 -20.61 -1.41 1.79
CA ARG A 167 -21.75 -2.26 2.16
C ARG A 167 -22.86 -1.33 2.59
N GLU A 168 -23.98 -1.30 1.87
CA GLU A 168 -25.20 -0.73 2.42
C GLU A 168 -25.51 -1.52 3.68
N LYS A 169 -25.65 -0.81 4.81
CA LYS A 169 -26.19 -1.42 6.03
C LYS A 169 -27.56 -1.92 5.63
N ASP A 170 -27.80 -3.22 5.74
CA ASP A 170 -29.12 -3.79 5.58
C ASP A 170 -30.09 -2.94 6.41
N ARG A 171 -30.97 -2.23 5.72
CA ARG A 171 -32.11 -1.60 6.38
C ARG A 171 -33.01 -2.74 6.78
N PHE A 172 -32.81 -3.28 7.95
CA PHE A 172 -33.88 -4.00 8.63
C PHE A 172 -35.00 -2.98 8.92
N ASN A 173 -35.96 -2.88 8.00
CA ASN A 173 -37.25 -2.31 8.29
C ASN A 173 -37.95 -3.33 9.19
N ILE A 174 -38.00 -3.03 10.48
CA ILE A 174 -38.92 -3.65 11.43
C ILE A 174 -40.23 -2.86 11.33
#